data_8e8e3370c45c0b62708aab74515b53bc
#
_entry.id   8e8e3370c45c0b62708aab74515b53bc
#
_cell.length_a   1.000
_cell.length_b   1.000
_cell.length_c   1.000
_cell.angle_alpha   90.00
_cell.angle_beta   90.00
_cell.angle_gamma   90.00
#
_symmetry.space_group_name_H-M   'P 1'
#
loop_
_entity.id
_entity.type
_entity.pdbx_description
1 polymer ?
#
loop_
_entity_poly.entity_id
_entity_poly.type
_entity_poly.pdbx_seq_one_letter_code
_entity_poly.pdbx_strand_id
1 'polypeptide(L)'
;EKEKDGVGNLHKKYKDMIGWLEIKGTGFSYPVMQTGIEGHHKDDWQYYLHRDVHGEYSFYGTPFLDVRCTTDSDNLIIYGHNINGRRYFGYLQNFREETFFKEHPKFSFTAVGEKEKEYCVVSVLETDKYAEYYSFTDYGNEEDYCRMVEKILSHSKFQSEAAKKMKNEMEESDAEAFFRNYQFVTLSTCRTMDGKDKRLMVIGCRKR
;
A
#
# COMPACT_ATOMS: atom_id res chain seq x y z
N GLU A 1 -8.61 14.85 18.37
CA GLU A 1 -7.30 15.43 18.78
C GLU A 1 -6.35 14.41 19.44
N LYS A 2 -6.85 13.36 20.12
CA LYS A 2 -6.00 12.36 20.79
C LYS A 2 -5.28 11.39 19.83
N GLU A 3 -5.77 11.16 18.63
CA GLU A 3 -5.13 10.26 17.65
C GLU A 3 -3.97 10.90 16.88
N LYS A 4 -3.96 12.21 16.72
CA LYS A 4 -2.87 12.93 16.05
C LYS A 4 -1.50 12.79 16.74
N ASP A 5 -1.50 12.64 18.06
CA ASP A 5 -0.26 12.51 18.84
C ASP A 5 0.32 11.08 18.82
N GLY A 6 -0.48 10.05 18.48
CA GLY A 6 -0.08 8.66 18.58
C GLY A 6 1.05 8.28 17.62
N VAL A 7 0.88 8.56 16.32
CA VAL A 7 1.86 8.19 15.27
C VAL A 7 3.15 8.99 15.43
N GLY A 8 3.06 10.30 15.70
CA GLY A 8 4.22 11.15 15.93
C GLY A 8 5.02 10.78 17.19
N ASN A 9 4.33 10.38 18.26
CA ASN A 9 5.00 9.92 19.48
C ASN A 9 5.67 8.57 19.29
N LEU A 10 5.07 7.66 18.52
CA LEU A 10 5.68 6.37 18.16
C LEU A 10 6.92 6.58 17.27
N HIS A 11 6.87 7.49 16.31
CA HIS A 11 8.03 7.83 15.47
C HIS A 11 9.22 8.36 16.30
N LYS A 12 8.98 9.17 17.36
CA LYS A 12 10.06 9.61 18.25
C LYS A 12 10.81 8.44 18.88
N LYS A 13 10.11 7.34 19.14
CA LYS A 13 10.67 6.10 19.70
C LYS A 13 11.25 5.18 18.62
N TYR A 14 10.60 5.09 17.47
CA TYR A 14 10.95 4.20 16.36
C TYR A 14 11.25 5.03 15.11
N LYS A 15 12.49 5.41 14.91
CA LYS A 15 12.91 6.40 13.90
C LYS A 15 12.62 5.99 12.46
N ASP A 16 12.63 4.70 12.18
CA ASP A 16 12.30 4.16 10.86
C ASP A 16 10.79 4.00 10.60
N MET A 17 9.94 4.33 11.58
CA MET A 17 8.49 4.31 11.40
C MET A 17 8.05 5.53 10.61
N ILE A 18 7.42 5.31 9.45
CA ILE A 18 6.97 6.38 8.55
C ILE A 18 5.47 6.62 8.59
N GLY A 19 4.71 5.72 9.20
CA GLY A 19 3.26 5.88 9.26
C GLY A 19 2.53 4.70 9.89
N TRP A 20 1.21 4.76 9.80
CA TRP A 20 0.28 3.78 10.33
C TRP A 20 -0.76 3.39 9.29
N LEU A 21 -0.97 2.09 9.10
CA LEU A 21 -1.90 1.51 8.13
C LEU A 21 -3.04 0.82 8.86
N GLU A 22 -4.30 1.10 8.47
CA GLU A 22 -5.47 0.54 9.11
C GLU A 22 -6.60 0.21 8.13
N ILE A 23 -7.30 -0.91 8.37
CA ILE A 23 -8.60 -1.21 7.77
C ILE A 23 -9.64 -1.09 8.88
N LYS A 24 -10.38 0.01 8.91
CA LYS A 24 -11.34 0.33 9.98
C LYS A 24 -12.40 -0.75 10.13
N GLY A 25 -12.82 -0.99 11.37
CA GLY A 25 -13.81 -2.03 11.69
C GLY A 25 -13.24 -3.45 11.67
N THR A 26 -11.93 -3.60 11.55
CA THR A 26 -11.23 -4.88 11.57
C THR A 26 -10.09 -4.87 12.60
N GLY A 27 -9.43 -6.01 12.77
CA GLY A 27 -8.20 -6.06 13.58
C GLY A 27 -6.92 -5.70 12.80
N PHE A 28 -7.02 -5.21 11.56
CA PHE A 28 -5.88 -4.83 10.73
C PHE A 28 -5.46 -3.40 11.03
N SER A 29 -4.45 -3.23 11.87
CA SER A 29 -3.93 -1.92 12.30
C SER A 29 -2.44 -2.09 12.65
N TYR A 30 -1.53 -1.55 11.83
CA TYR A 30 -0.10 -1.80 11.91
C TYR A 30 0.76 -0.57 11.63
N PRO A 31 1.91 -0.42 12.32
CA PRO A 31 2.94 0.54 11.92
C PRO A 31 3.52 0.14 10.56
N VAL A 32 3.96 1.15 9.82
CA VAL A 32 4.71 0.98 8.57
C VAL A 32 6.10 1.57 8.77
N MET A 33 7.11 0.74 8.51
CA MET A 33 8.52 1.08 8.63
C MET A 33 9.12 1.40 7.27
N GLN A 34 10.28 2.03 7.24
CA GLN A 34 11.07 2.17 6.01
C GLN A 34 12.56 2.19 6.37
N THR A 35 13.38 1.44 5.61
CA THR A 35 14.84 1.51 5.70
C THR A 35 15.39 2.66 4.87
N GLY A 36 16.64 3.03 5.10
CA GLY A 36 17.31 4.10 4.36
C GLY A 36 17.06 5.50 4.90
N ILE A 37 16.12 5.69 5.83
CA ILE A 37 15.89 6.97 6.49
C ILE A 37 17.12 7.31 7.33
N GLU A 38 17.66 8.52 7.16
CA GLU A 38 18.89 8.96 7.82
C GLU A 38 20.07 7.99 7.68
N GLY A 39 20.04 7.13 6.64
CA GLY A 39 21.08 6.12 6.37
C GLY A 39 20.93 4.82 7.16
N HIS A 40 19.88 4.66 7.96
CA HIS A 40 19.62 3.43 8.71
C HIS A 40 19.29 2.28 7.76
N HIS A 41 20.03 1.17 7.89
CA HIS A 41 19.83 -0.06 7.11
C HIS A 41 19.71 0.15 5.59
N LYS A 42 20.39 1.16 5.03
CA LYS A 42 20.29 1.59 3.64
C LYS A 42 20.61 0.48 2.62
N ASP A 43 21.43 -0.49 3.00
CA ASP A 43 21.87 -1.59 2.14
C ASP A 43 20.95 -2.83 2.26
N ASP A 44 19.92 -2.79 3.10
CA ASP A 44 18.96 -3.88 3.30
C ASP A 44 17.52 -3.37 3.20
N TRP A 45 17.02 -3.23 1.98
CA TRP A 45 15.66 -2.75 1.74
C TRP A 45 14.57 -3.69 2.27
N GLN A 46 14.91 -4.96 2.58
CA GLN A 46 14.02 -5.95 3.16
C GLN A 46 14.21 -6.14 4.68
N TYR A 47 14.95 -5.27 5.33
CA TYR A 47 15.29 -5.38 6.76
C TYR A 47 14.06 -5.72 7.61
N TYR A 48 12.94 -5.01 7.43
CA TYR A 48 11.71 -5.21 8.19
C TYR A 48 10.90 -6.44 7.76
N LEU A 49 11.31 -7.15 6.71
CA LEU A 49 10.67 -8.42 6.34
C LEU A 49 10.76 -9.47 7.46
N HIS A 50 11.85 -9.43 8.26
CA HIS A 50 12.10 -10.34 9.37
C HIS A 50 12.49 -9.61 10.66
N ARG A 51 12.01 -8.38 10.84
CA ARG A 51 12.26 -7.57 12.03
C ARG A 51 10.97 -6.95 12.56
N ASP A 52 10.88 -6.83 13.88
CA ASP A 52 9.83 -6.04 14.52
C ASP A 52 10.19 -4.53 14.56
N VAL A 53 9.35 -3.72 15.19
CA VAL A 53 9.56 -2.27 15.31
C VAL A 53 10.79 -1.89 16.17
N HIS A 54 11.33 -2.81 16.95
CA HIS A 54 12.55 -2.64 17.74
C HIS A 54 13.82 -3.03 16.98
N GLY A 55 13.67 -3.58 15.76
CA GLY A 55 14.77 -4.14 14.99
C GLY A 55 15.18 -5.55 15.43
N GLU A 56 14.43 -6.16 16.36
CA GLU A 56 14.65 -7.53 16.80
C GLU A 56 14.11 -8.53 15.77
N TYR A 57 14.72 -9.72 15.72
CA TYR A 57 14.25 -10.76 14.81
C TYR A 57 12.80 -11.12 15.11
N SER A 58 11.99 -11.10 14.05
CA SER A 58 10.59 -11.51 14.09
C SER A 58 10.26 -12.33 12.84
N PHE A 59 9.77 -13.56 13.03
CA PHE A 59 9.26 -14.38 11.93
C PHE A 59 8.14 -13.65 11.16
N TYR A 60 7.40 -12.80 11.84
CA TYR A 60 6.26 -12.08 11.26
C TYR A 60 6.66 -10.82 10.50
N GLY A 61 7.82 -10.25 10.81
CA GLY A 61 8.24 -8.96 10.29
C GLY A 61 7.31 -7.81 10.68
N THR A 62 7.54 -6.67 10.10
CA THR A 62 6.68 -5.47 10.20
C THR A 62 6.37 -4.97 8.79
N PRO A 63 5.15 -4.50 8.50
CA PRO A 63 4.87 -3.85 7.21
C PRO A 63 5.87 -2.73 6.92
N PHE A 64 6.36 -2.66 5.67
CA PHE A 64 7.37 -1.66 5.31
C PHE A 64 7.15 -1.08 3.91
N LEU A 65 7.47 0.19 3.77
CA LEU A 65 7.39 0.94 2.53
C LEU A 65 8.63 0.63 1.66
N ASP A 66 8.42 0.53 0.36
CA ASP A 66 9.51 0.43 -0.62
C ASP A 66 10.47 1.61 -0.48
N VAL A 67 11.77 1.34 -0.48
CA VAL A 67 12.82 2.38 -0.29
C VAL A 67 12.84 3.44 -1.39
N ARG A 68 12.24 3.15 -2.55
CA ARG A 68 12.10 4.09 -3.67
C ARG A 68 10.96 5.08 -3.47
N CYS A 69 10.04 4.79 -2.56
CA CYS A 69 8.89 5.64 -2.28
C CYS A 69 9.19 6.67 -1.19
N THR A 70 8.53 7.82 -1.30
CA THR A 70 8.32 8.78 -0.22
C THR A 70 6.83 8.87 0.08
N THR A 71 6.42 9.55 1.13
CA THR A 71 4.99 9.77 1.44
C THR A 71 4.26 10.60 0.38
N ASP A 72 4.99 11.28 -0.52
CA ASP A 72 4.46 12.08 -1.62
C ASP A 72 4.48 11.37 -2.98
N SER A 73 5.07 10.17 -3.07
CA SER A 73 5.11 9.39 -4.29
C SER A 73 3.72 9.17 -4.91
N ASP A 74 3.67 8.95 -6.23
CA ASP A 74 2.42 8.68 -6.94
C ASP A 74 1.79 7.37 -6.47
N ASN A 75 2.62 6.38 -6.09
CA ASN A 75 2.18 5.13 -5.47
C ASN A 75 3.13 4.69 -4.35
N LEU A 76 2.60 4.52 -3.17
CA LEU A 76 3.30 3.96 -2.02
C LEU A 76 3.16 2.44 -2.03
N ILE A 77 4.26 1.71 -2.24
CA ILE A 77 4.22 0.24 -2.23
C ILE A 77 4.61 -0.24 -0.82
N ILE A 78 3.65 -0.83 -0.12
CA ILE A 78 3.83 -1.35 1.24
C ILE A 78 3.81 -2.88 1.19
N TYR A 79 4.88 -3.48 1.69
CA TYR A 79 5.07 -4.92 1.75
C TYR A 79 4.77 -5.48 3.14
N GLY A 80 4.32 -6.72 3.18
CA GLY A 80 4.17 -7.46 4.42
C GLY A 80 3.96 -8.96 4.19
N HIS A 81 4.26 -9.75 5.23
CA HIS A 81 4.13 -11.19 5.17
C HIS A 81 2.68 -11.68 5.14
N ASN A 82 2.43 -12.68 4.29
CA ASN A 82 1.24 -13.52 4.38
C ASN A 82 1.42 -14.53 5.53
N ILE A 83 0.80 -14.24 6.65
CA ILE A 83 0.87 -15.08 7.84
C ILE A 83 -0.39 -15.91 7.96
N ASN A 84 -0.22 -17.20 8.33
CA ASN A 84 -1.32 -18.11 8.56
C ASN A 84 -2.29 -17.56 9.63
N GLY A 85 -3.57 -17.88 9.51
CA GLY A 85 -4.61 -17.35 10.39
C GLY A 85 -5.04 -15.92 10.06
N ARG A 86 -4.71 -15.43 8.86
CA ARG A 86 -5.09 -14.09 8.36
C ARG A 86 -4.62 -12.95 9.27
N ARG A 87 -3.41 -13.08 9.80
CA ARG A 87 -2.72 -12.04 10.58
C ARG A 87 -1.77 -11.25 9.67
N TYR A 88 -1.42 -10.05 10.10
CA TYR A 88 -0.58 -9.13 9.31
C TYR A 88 -1.14 -9.00 7.88
N PHE A 89 -0.28 -8.99 6.86
CA PHE A 89 -0.71 -8.93 5.46
C PHE A 89 -1.39 -10.22 4.94
N GLY A 90 -1.36 -11.32 5.71
CA GLY A 90 -2.25 -12.46 5.48
C GLY A 90 -3.72 -12.08 5.56
N TYR A 91 -4.07 -11.02 6.29
CA TYR A 91 -5.43 -10.47 6.35
C TYR A 91 -5.94 -9.99 4.98
N LEU A 92 -5.04 -9.53 4.09
CA LEU A 92 -5.39 -9.09 2.74
C LEU A 92 -5.99 -10.20 1.87
N GLN A 93 -5.77 -11.49 2.23
CA GLN A 93 -6.41 -12.62 1.54
C GLN A 93 -7.95 -12.54 1.59
N ASN A 94 -8.53 -11.82 2.55
CA ASN A 94 -9.97 -11.61 2.62
C ASN A 94 -10.49 -10.81 1.42
N PHE A 95 -9.68 -9.90 0.85
CA PHE A 95 -10.06 -9.15 -0.35
C PHE A 95 -10.22 -10.01 -1.62
N ARG A 96 -9.87 -11.29 -1.57
CA ARG A 96 -10.16 -12.25 -2.64
C ARG A 96 -11.65 -12.63 -2.71
N GLU A 97 -12.39 -12.34 -1.64
CA GLU A 97 -13.83 -12.54 -1.56
C GLU A 97 -14.57 -11.24 -1.86
N GLU A 98 -15.51 -11.28 -2.80
CA GLU A 98 -16.24 -10.09 -3.26
C GLU A 98 -17.06 -9.42 -2.13
N THR A 99 -17.60 -10.23 -1.22
CA THR A 99 -18.33 -9.72 -0.05
C THR A 99 -17.42 -8.87 0.83
N PHE A 100 -16.23 -9.36 1.18
CA PHE A 100 -15.27 -8.61 1.98
C PHE A 100 -14.82 -7.33 1.27
N PHE A 101 -14.54 -7.40 -0.03
CA PHE A 101 -14.18 -6.23 -0.84
C PHE A 101 -15.25 -5.15 -0.81
N LYS A 102 -16.55 -5.53 -0.89
CA LYS A 102 -17.68 -4.59 -0.81
C LYS A 102 -17.90 -4.01 0.60
N GLU A 103 -17.68 -4.81 1.63
CA GLU A 103 -17.85 -4.39 3.03
C GLU A 103 -16.70 -3.50 3.52
N HIS A 104 -15.50 -3.67 2.96
CA HIS A 104 -14.29 -2.91 3.31
C HIS A 104 -13.73 -2.15 2.10
N PRO A 105 -14.48 -1.16 1.56
CA PRO A 105 -14.10 -0.46 0.33
C PRO A 105 -12.96 0.53 0.53
N LYS A 106 -12.44 0.68 1.76
CA LYS A 106 -11.41 1.66 2.11
C LYS A 106 -10.45 1.11 3.14
N PHE A 107 -9.24 1.66 3.11
CA PHE A 107 -8.27 1.61 4.20
C PHE A 107 -7.68 3.01 4.42
N SER A 108 -7.03 3.23 5.55
CA SER A 108 -6.36 4.49 5.84
C SER A 108 -4.85 4.30 6.00
N PHE A 109 -4.11 5.34 5.60
CA PHE A 109 -2.70 5.48 5.89
C PHE A 109 -2.44 6.89 6.47
N THR A 110 -1.81 6.91 7.64
CA THR A 110 -1.43 8.14 8.34
C THR A 110 0.09 8.24 8.35
N ALA A 111 0.66 9.10 7.53
CA ALA A 111 2.09 9.36 7.56
C ALA A 111 2.47 10.17 8.82
N VAL A 112 3.71 10.04 9.27
CA VAL A 112 4.23 10.80 10.41
C VAL A 112 4.11 12.30 10.13
N GLY A 113 3.50 13.02 11.08
CA GLY A 113 3.27 14.47 10.95
C GLY A 113 2.07 14.87 10.09
N GLU A 114 1.35 13.91 9.51
CA GLU A 114 0.20 14.18 8.67
C GLU A 114 -1.13 13.75 9.32
N LYS A 115 -2.23 14.21 8.73
CA LYS A 115 -3.57 13.71 9.05
C LYS A 115 -3.80 12.37 8.38
N GLU A 116 -4.70 11.58 8.97
CA GLU A 116 -5.20 10.36 8.34
C GLU A 116 -5.70 10.63 6.92
N LYS A 117 -5.25 9.82 5.98
CA LYS A 117 -5.70 9.82 4.59
C LYS A 117 -6.41 8.51 4.29
N GLU A 118 -7.65 8.59 3.80
CA GLU A 118 -8.42 7.43 3.35
C GLU A 118 -8.13 7.14 1.87
N TYR A 119 -7.98 5.86 1.56
CA TYR A 119 -7.79 5.34 0.20
C TYR A 119 -8.93 4.39 -0.14
N CYS A 120 -9.65 4.68 -1.21
CA CYS A 120 -10.69 3.79 -1.75
C CYS A 120 -10.03 2.64 -2.51
N VAL A 121 -10.40 1.40 -2.21
CA VAL A 121 -9.87 0.23 -2.92
C VAL A 121 -10.39 0.24 -4.35
N VAL A 122 -9.49 0.33 -5.32
CA VAL A 122 -9.81 0.38 -6.75
C VAL A 122 -9.40 -0.90 -7.48
N SER A 123 -8.48 -1.67 -6.91
CA SER A 123 -8.05 -2.93 -7.53
C SER A 123 -7.63 -3.97 -6.50
N VAL A 124 -8.01 -5.20 -6.77
CA VAL A 124 -7.49 -6.40 -6.13
C VAL A 124 -7.01 -7.32 -7.24
N LEU A 125 -5.73 -7.56 -7.31
CA LEU A 125 -5.14 -8.37 -8.38
C LEU A 125 -4.12 -9.38 -7.86
N GLU A 126 -3.99 -10.47 -8.60
CA GLU A 126 -2.96 -11.49 -8.39
C GLU A 126 -1.93 -11.38 -9.51
N THR A 127 -0.67 -11.34 -9.15
CA THR A 127 0.44 -11.17 -10.08
C THR A 127 1.65 -11.99 -9.65
N ASP A 128 2.77 -11.85 -10.32
CA ASP A 128 4.05 -12.39 -9.89
C ASP A 128 4.96 -11.30 -9.27
N LYS A 129 6.06 -11.74 -8.66
CA LYS A 129 7.00 -10.82 -7.97
C LYS A 129 7.81 -9.93 -8.90
N TYR A 130 7.78 -10.17 -10.21
CA TYR A 130 8.51 -9.39 -11.22
C TYR A 130 7.57 -8.51 -12.05
N ALA A 131 6.28 -8.43 -11.69
CA ALA A 131 5.30 -7.68 -12.45
C ALA A 131 5.63 -6.18 -12.47
N GLU A 132 5.32 -5.53 -13.57
CA GLU A 132 5.57 -4.11 -13.79
C GLU A 132 4.87 -3.18 -12.78
N TYR A 133 3.83 -3.64 -12.07
CA TYR A 133 3.21 -2.86 -10.98
C TYR A 133 4.20 -2.39 -9.92
N TYR A 134 5.31 -3.13 -9.73
CA TYR A 134 6.37 -2.74 -8.79
C TYR A 134 7.27 -1.62 -9.32
N SER A 135 7.18 -1.25 -10.59
CA SER A 135 7.85 -0.08 -11.14
C SER A 135 7.06 1.21 -10.94
N PHE A 136 5.77 1.10 -10.59
CA PHE A 136 4.91 2.25 -10.34
C PHE A 136 5.17 2.81 -8.94
N THR A 137 6.14 3.70 -8.83
CA THR A 137 6.37 4.54 -7.64
C THR A 137 6.10 6.00 -7.99
N ASP A 138 6.85 6.55 -8.94
CA ASP A 138 6.66 7.87 -9.52
C ASP A 138 6.86 7.81 -11.03
N TYR A 139 6.00 8.48 -11.80
CA TYR A 139 6.17 8.61 -13.24
C TYR A 139 6.52 10.05 -13.61
N GLY A 140 7.45 10.18 -14.55
CA GLY A 140 7.89 11.46 -15.08
C GLY A 140 7.00 12.04 -16.16
N ASN A 141 6.04 11.25 -16.70
CA ASN A 141 5.15 11.66 -17.79
C ASN A 141 3.74 11.08 -17.61
N GLU A 142 2.79 11.75 -18.25
CA GLU A 142 1.36 11.46 -18.19
C GLU A 142 0.98 10.15 -18.89
N GLU A 143 1.64 9.82 -20.00
CA GLU A 143 1.31 8.63 -20.79
C GLU A 143 1.58 7.34 -20.00
N ASP A 144 2.75 7.22 -19.40
CA ASP A 144 3.11 6.05 -18.58
C ASP A 144 2.25 5.94 -17.31
N TYR A 145 1.93 7.10 -16.69
CA TYR A 145 1.03 7.14 -15.55
C TYR A 145 -0.37 6.63 -15.91
N CYS A 146 -0.99 7.20 -16.97
CA CYS A 146 -2.33 6.80 -17.42
C CYS A 146 -2.37 5.33 -17.84
N ARG A 147 -1.37 4.86 -18.58
CA ARG A 147 -1.24 3.46 -18.99
C ARG A 147 -1.19 2.51 -17.78
N MET A 148 -0.45 2.88 -16.74
CA MET A 148 -0.39 2.06 -15.52
C MET A 148 -1.71 2.08 -14.74
N VAL A 149 -2.35 3.24 -14.62
CA VAL A 149 -3.67 3.35 -13.97
C VAL A 149 -4.70 2.49 -14.71
N GLU A 150 -4.77 2.59 -16.05
CA GLU A 150 -5.66 1.75 -16.85
C GLU A 150 -5.41 0.26 -16.61
N LYS A 151 -4.14 -0.14 -16.56
CA LYS A 151 -3.75 -1.52 -16.29
C LYS A 151 -4.17 -1.99 -14.90
N ILE A 152 -3.99 -1.17 -13.88
CA ILE A 152 -4.44 -1.45 -12.50
C ILE A 152 -5.96 -1.67 -12.47
N LEU A 153 -6.72 -0.81 -13.14
CA LEU A 153 -8.17 -0.88 -13.15
C LEU A 153 -8.69 -2.08 -13.94
N SER A 154 -8.10 -2.36 -15.11
CA SER A 154 -8.54 -3.43 -16.01
C SER A 154 -8.22 -4.84 -15.49
N HIS A 155 -7.15 -5.00 -14.72
CA HIS A 155 -6.73 -6.30 -14.17
C HIS A 155 -7.30 -6.60 -12.78
N SER A 156 -8.14 -5.73 -12.25
CA SER A 156 -8.79 -5.98 -10.96
C SER A 156 -9.74 -7.15 -11.02
N LYS A 157 -9.69 -8.01 -10.01
CA LYS A 157 -10.63 -9.13 -9.84
C LYS A 157 -12.07 -8.66 -9.68
N PHE A 158 -12.27 -7.51 -9.04
CA PHE A 158 -13.57 -6.90 -8.78
C PHE A 158 -13.56 -5.45 -9.21
N GLN A 159 -14.74 -4.91 -9.49
CA GLN A 159 -14.90 -3.48 -9.82
C GLN A 159 -15.58 -2.73 -8.68
N SER A 160 -14.91 -1.71 -8.14
CA SER A 160 -15.47 -0.79 -7.16
C SER A 160 -16.09 0.44 -7.83
N GLU A 161 -16.99 1.13 -7.11
CA GLU A 161 -17.51 2.42 -7.59
C GLU A 161 -16.40 3.48 -7.74
N ALA A 162 -15.38 3.43 -6.88
CA ALA A 162 -14.22 4.31 -7.00
C ALA A 162 -13.42 4.04 -8.30
N ALA A 163 -13.24 2.75 -8.66
CA ALA A 163 -12.59 2.37 -9.91
C ALA A 163 -13.38 2.83 -11.15
N LYS A 164 -14.70 2.66 -11.15
CA LYS A 164 -15.57 3.15 -12.23
C LYS A 164 -15.50 4.66 -12.39
N LYS A 165 -15.58 5.39 -11.26
CA LYS A 165 -15.47 6.85 -11.26
C LYS A 165 -14.12 7.31 -11.81
N MET A 166 -13.02 6.70 -11.37
CA MET A 166 -11.68 7.01 -11.86
C MET A 166 -11.54 6.74 -13.35
N LYS A 167 -12.08 5.61 -13.84
CA LYS A 167 -12.06 5.26 -15.26
C LYS A 167 -12.82 6.30 -16.10
N ASN A 168 -14.02 6.69 -15.68
CA ASN A 168 -14.80 7.72 -16.38
C ASN A 168 -14.05 9.06 -16.40
N GLU A 169 -13.44 9.48 -15.29
CA GLU A 169 -12.65 10.71 -15.22
C GLU A 169 -11.45 10.65 -16.17
N MET A 170 -10.79 9.51 -16.29
CA MET A 170 -9.68 9.30 -17.21
C MET A 170 -10.12 9.34 -18.70
N GLU A 171 -11.32 8.81 -18.99
CA GLU A 171 -11.90 8.84 -20.36
C GLU A 171 -12.43 10.24 -20.76
N GLU A 172 -12.87 11.05 -19.79
CA GLU A 172 -13.42 12.40 -19.99
C GLU A 172 -12.34 13.50 -19.99
N SER A 173 -11.15 13.22 -19.47
CA SER A 173 -10.02 14.15 -19.37
C SER A 173 -8.95 13.81 -20.41
N ASP A 174 -8.15 14.81 -20.78
CA ASP A 174 -6.88 14.50 -21.44
C ASP A 174 -5.85 13.96 -20.44
N ALA A 175 -4.77 13.35 -20.94
CA ALA A 175 -3.76 12.71 -20.10
C ALA A 175 -3.06 13.71 -19.16
N GLU A 176 -2.82 14.94 -19.61
CA GLU A 176 -2.20 16.01 -18.82
C GLU A 176 -3.10 16.41 -17.65
N ALA A 177 -4.40 16.58 -17.88
CA ALA A 177 -5.37 16.94 -16.85
C ALA A 177 -5.60 15.82 -15.83
N PHE A 178 -5.45 14.54 -16.23
CA PHE A 178 -5.58 13.39 -15.34
C PHE A 178 -4.28 13.09 -14.56
N PHE A 179 -3.12 13.48 -15.11
CA PHE A 179 -1.81 13.18 -14.55
C PHE A 179 -1.68 13.64 -13.09
N ARG A 180 -1.29 12.69 -12.20
CA ARG A 180 -1.11 12.93 -10.77
C ARG A 180 -2.32 13.44 -9.98
N ASN A 181 -3.54 13.35 -10.54
CA ASN A 181 -4.76 13.69 -9.80
C ASN A 181 -5.03 12.72 -8.65
N TYR A 182 -4.43 11.53 -8.71
CA TYR A 182 -4.58 10.51 -7.69
C TYR A 182 -3.23 10.09 -7.10
N GLN A 183 -3.25 9.83 -5.81
CA GLN A 183 -2.20 9.10 -5.11
C GLN A 183 -2.69 7.69 -4.82
N PHE A 184 -1.80 6.71 -5.02
CA PHE A 184 -2.08 5.30 -4.78
C PHE A 184 -1.31 4.78 -3.56
N VAL A 185 -1.86 3.75 -2.95
CA VAL A 185 -1.16 2.89 -1.99
C VAL A 185 -1.40 1.44 -2.41
N THR A 186 -0.33 0.73 -2.68
CA THR A 186 -0.33 -0.69 -3.04
C THR A 186 0.10 -1.53 -1.85
N LEU A 187 -0.81 -2.33 -1.31
CA LEU A 187 -0.50 -3.30 -0.27
C LEU A 187 -0.16 -4.64 -0.93
N SER A 188 1.09 -5.08 -0.80
CA SER A 188 1.60 -6.27 -1.49
C SER A 188 2.00 -7.37 -0.50
N THR A 189 1.48 -8.59 -0.73
CA THR A 189 1.83 -9.78 0.06
C THR A 189 1.94 -11.03 -0.79
N CYS A 190 2.55 -12.08 -0.26
CA CYS A 190 2.55 -13.37 -0.94
C CYS A 190 1.12 -13.91 -1.07
N ARG A 191 0.78 -14.46 -2.24
CA ARG A 191 -0.53 -15.10 -2.46
C ARG A 191 -0.69 -16.37 -1.63
N THR A 192 0.38 -17.14 -1.51
CA THR A 192 0.42 -18.42 -0.79
C THR A 192 1.46 -18.36 0.32
N MET A 193 1.31 -19.24 1.31
CA MET A 193 2.22 -19.35 2.45
C MET A 193 3.63 -19.81 2.07
N ASP A 194 3.80 -20.50 0.95
CA ASP A 194 5.09 -20.97 0.44
C ASP A 194 5.95 -19.84 -0.16
N GLY A 195 5.41 -18.63 -0.24
CA GLY A 195 6.11 -17.43 -0.64
C GLY A 195 6.66 -17.41 -2.07
N LYS A 196 6.33 -18.44 -2.88
CA LYS A 196 6.78 -18.52 -4.26
C LYS A 196 6.17 -17.40 -5.09
N ASP A 197 6.62 -17.17 -6.24
CA ASP A 197 6.49 -16.08 -7.19
C ASP A 197 5.16 -15.30 -7.24
N LYS A 198 4.07 -15.84 -6.69
CA LYS A 198 2.75 -15.20 -6.74
C LYS A 198 2.56 -14.16 -5.62
N ARG A 199 1.95 -13.04 -5.99
CA ARG A 199 1.62 -11.93 -5.09
C ARG A 199 0.14 -11.61 -5.17
N LEU A 200 -0.41 -11.16 -4.03
CA LEU A 200 -1.69 -10.49 -3.96
C LEU A 200 -1.43 -9.01 -3.73
N MET A 201 -2.06 -8.17 -4.53
CA MET A 201 -2.05 -6.71 -4.37
C MET A 201 -3.45 -6.22 -4.09
N VAL A 202 -3.58 -5.37 -3.08
CA VAL A 202 -4.77 -4.56 -2.80
C VAL A 202 -4.36 -3.11 -3.01
N ILE A 203 -4.92 -2.46 -4.02
CA ILE A 203 -4.53 -1.12 -4.43
C ILE A 203 -5.67 -0.16 -4.10
N GLY A 204 -5.38 0.83 -3.28
CA GLY A 204 -6.25 1.93 -2.98
C GLY A 204 -5.79 3.23 -3.61
N CYS A 205 -6.71 4.15 -3.84
CA CYS A 205 -6.41 5.49 -4.30
C CYS A 205 -7.18 6.55 -3.51
N ARG A 206 -6.62 7.75 -3.51
CA ARG A 206 -7.31 8.98 -3.09
C ARG A 206 -7.04 10.09 -4.10
N LYS A 207 -7.95 11.03 -4.22
CA LYS A 207 -7.70 12.27 -4.98
C LYS A 207 -6.72 13.15 -4.19
N ARG A 208 -5.75 13.76 -4.87
CA ARG A 208 -4.79 14.71 -4.27
C ARG A 208 -5.43 16.03 -3.91
#